data_487aa0fd3adfbc010bcee6650cfb6a7e
#
_entry.id   487aa0fd3adfbc010bcee6650cfb6a7e
#
_cell.length_a   1.000
_cell.length_b   1.000
_cell.length_c   1.000
_cell.angle_alpha   90.00
_cell.angle_beta   90.00
_cell.angle_gamma   90.00
#
_symmetry.space_group_name_H-M   'P 1'
#
loop_
_entity.id
_entity.type
_entity.pdbx_description
1 polymer ?
#
loop_
_entity_poly.entity_id
_entity_poly.type
_entity_poly.pdbx_seq_one_letter_code
_entity_poly.pdbx_strand_id
1 'polypeptide(L)'
;MPNAAIKKLDVETSETLVARLRTTGLLLQQDPLLPNVVALLAGAPVRGSWWAHPAAHHIFDCLNAVERHPDVLVTRLVNGKITFVHRRLWPAVLAVACSRAPWQMAHLSPPALKMVEDVEQDGMLLASGKMAKEIARRLLVHDEQIHTPAGHHELRLESWSRWAQRVDCPRTLTPPEGEQQLEAALHRLGGTVALLPWGKH
;
A
#
# COMPACT_ATOMS: atom_id res chain seq x y z
N MET A 1 -12.77 15.40 30.41
CA MET A 1 -11.39 15.09 30.02
C MET A 1 -11.24 13.58 29.82
N PRO A 2 -11.55 13.00 28.66
CA PRO A 2 -11.35 11.55 28.43
C PRO A 2 -10.30 11.26 27.36
N ASN A 3 -9.12 11.90 27.33
CA ASN A 3 -8.36 11.79 26.08
C ASN A 3 -6.93 11.23 26.18
N ALA A 4 -6.36 11.05 27.36
CA ALA A 4 -4.97 10.59 27.48
C ALA A 4 -4.86 9.06 27.41
N ALA A 5 -5.83 8.33 27.97
CA ALA A 5 -5.81 6.86 27.98
C ALA A 5 -6.09 6.25 26.61
N ILE A 6 -7.03 6.83 25.84
CA ILE A 6 -7.35 6.40 24.47
C ILE A 6 -6.15 6.62 23.55
N LYS A 7 -5.53 7.80 23.62
CA LYS A 7 -4.36 8.13 22.79
C LYS A 7 -3.15 7.22 23.05
N LYS A 8 -2.94 6.81 24.31
CA LYS A 8 -1.86 5.89 24.69
C LYS A 8 -2.14 4.47 24.18
N LEU A 9 -3.40 4.02 24.21
CA LEU A 9 -3.80 2.71 23.69
C LEU A 9 -3.62 2.63 22.17
N ASP A 10 -3.98 3.69 21.42
CA ASP A 10 -3.85 3.77 19.97
C ASP A 10 -2.38 3.71 19.55
N VAL A 11 -1.48 4.38 20.24
CA VAL A 11 -0.03 4.34 19.99
C VAL A 11 0.54 2.94 20.25
N GLU A 12 0.19 2.30 21.36
CA GLU A 12 0.63 0.94 21.67
C GLU A 12 0.14 -0.07 20.62
N THR A 13 -1.08 0.07 20.15
CA THR A 13 -1.65 -0.81 19.11
C THR A 13 -0.97 -0.59 17.74
N SER A 14 -0.68 0.65 17.36
CA SER A 14 0.04 0.92 16.11
C SER A 14 1.48 0.39 16.14
N GLU A 15 2.17 0.50 17.27
CA GLU A 15 3.51 -0.09 17.45
C GLU A 15 3.48 -1.63 17.34
N THR A 16 2.48 -2.27 17.92
CA THR A 16 2.28 -3.71 17.82
C THR A 16 2.04 -4.14 16.37
N LEU A 17 1.23 -3.39 15.63
CA LEU A 17 1.00 -3.63 14.20
C LEU A 17 2.27 -3.44 13.36
N VAL A 18 3.06 -2.40 13.63
CA VAL A 18 4.34 -2.18 12.96
C VAL A 18 5.36 -3.27 13.31
N ALA A 19 5.42 -3.73 14.57
CA ALA A 19 6.27 -4.85 14.96
C ALA A 19 5.87 -6.15 14.23
N ARG A 20 4.57 -6.41 14.09
CA ARG A 20 4.06 -7.53 13.30
C ARG A 20 4.42 -7.37 11.81
N LEU A 21 4.23 -6.18 11.26
CA LEU A 21 4.62 -5.86 9.89
C LEU A 21 6.12 -6.05 9.65
N ARG A 22 6.96 -5.69 10.62
CA ARG A 22 8.41 -5.97 10.58
C ARG A 22 8.69 -7.47 10.45
N THR A 23 7.96 -8.32 11.14
CA THR A 23 8.12 -9.78 11.09
C THR A 23 7.63 -10.36 9.76
N THR A 24 6.41 -10.01 9.34
CA THR A 24 5.80 -10.57 8.12
C THR A 24 6.33 -9.92 6.84
N GLY A 25 6.68 -8.64 6.91
CA GLY A 25 7.05 -7.78 5.77
C GLY A 25 5.87 -7.12 5.07
N LEU A 26 4.72 -7.77 5.08
CA LEU A 26 3.47 -7.31 4.47
C LEU A 26 2.31 -7.49 5.46
N LEU A 27 1.32 -6.58 5.39
CA LEU A 27 -0.01 -6.73 5.98
C LEU A 27 -1.04 -6.05 5.07
N LEU A 28 -2.21 -6.65 4.90
CA LEU A 28 -3.30 -5.99 4.20
C LEU A 28 -4.07 -5.06 5.15
N GLN A 29 -4.72 -4.04 4.60
CA GLN A 29 -5.67 -3.26 5.38
C GLN A 29 -6.86 -4.12 5.79
N GLN A 30 -7.52 -4.74 4.81
CA GLN A 30 -8.63 -5.67 5.01
C GLN A 30 -8.61 -6.80 3.98
N ASP A 31 -8.78 -8.03 4.44
CA ASP A 31 -8.89 -9.20 3.58
C ASP A 31 -9.72 -10.30 4.29
N PRO A 32 -10.57 -11.08 3.57
CA PRO A 32 -11.36 -12.14 4.17
C PRO A 32 -10.55 -13.37 4.60
N LEU A 33 -9.38 -13.60 4.00
CA LEU A 33 -8.61 -14.85 4.15
C LEU A 33 -7.22 -14.62 4.74
N LEU A 34 -6.57 -13.50 4.39
CA LEU A 34 -5.20 -13.22 4.82
C LEU A 34 -5.17 -12.34 6.07
N PRO A 35 -4.10 -12.44 6.88
CA PRO A 35 -3.87 -11.55 8.02
C PRO A 35 -3.94 -10.08 7.59
N ASN A 36 -4.73 -9.30 8.32
CA ASN A 36 -4.97 -7.91 7.98
C ASN A 36 -5.22 -7.06 9.22
N VAL A 37 -4.94 -5.76 9.11
CA VAL A 37 -5.00 -4.80 10.21
C VAL A 37 -6.41 -4.73 10.81
N VAL A 38 -7.43 -4.65 9.96
CA VAL A 38 -8.84 -4.55 10.43
C VAL A 38 -9.23 -5.75 11.29
N ALA A 39 -8.90 -6.98 10.87
CA ALA A 39 -9.21 -8.18 11.64
C ALA A 39 -8.43 -8.25 12.96
N LEU A 40 -7.17 -7.80 12.98
CA LEU A 40 -6.36 -7.75 14.20
C LEU A 40 -6.93 -6.77 15.22
N LEU A 41 -7.41 -5.61 14.80
CA LEU A 41 -8.00 -4.60 15.67
C LEU A 41 -9.42 -4.95 16.12
N ALA A 42 -10.20 -5.61 15.27
CA ALA A 42 -11.54 -6.07 15.58
C ALA A 42 -11.56 -7.36 16.42
N GLY A 43 -10.43 -8.06 16.55
CA GLY A 43 -10.35 -9.35 17.22
C GLY A 43 -10.92 -10.52 16.42
N ALA A 44 -11.47 -10.28 15.23
CA ALA A 44 -12.05 -11.28 14.33
C ALA A 44 -12.13 -10.77 12.89
N PRO A 45 -12.24 -11.66 11.87
CA PRO A 45 -12.45 -11.24 10.49
C PRO A 45 -13.73 -10.42 10.33
N VAL A 46 -13.60 -9.22 9.75
CA VAL A 46 -14.73 -8.32 9.48
C VAL A 46 -15.25 -8.56 8.06
N ARG A 47 -16.53 -8.91 7.94
CA ARG A 47 -17.21 -9.08 6.65
C ARG A 47 -17.84 -7.75 6.22
N GLY A 48 -17.67 -7.41 4.95
CA GLY A 48 -18.17 -6.15 4.39
C GLY A 48 -17.34 -4.93 4.79
N SER A 49 -17.98 -3.78 4.92
CA SER A 49 -17.31 -2.53 5.28
C SER A 49 -17.00 -2.47 6.77
N TRP A 50 -15.74 -2.28 7.13
CA TRP A 50 -15.31 -2.10 8.52
C TRP A 50 -15.84 -0.80 9.16
N TRP A 51 -16.28 0.17 8.35
CA TRP A 51 -16.94 1.39 8.83
C TRP A 51 -18.24 1.12 9.60
N ALA A 52 -18.88 -0.02 9.36
CA ALA A 52 -20.06 -0.45 10.11
C ALA A 52 -19.71 -1.20 11.42
N HIS A 53 -18.42 -1.44 11.69
CA HIS A 53 -18.00 -2.15 12.89
C HIS A 53 -18.07 -1.24 14.13
N PRO A 54 -18.47 -1.76 15.33
CA PRO A 54 -18.52 -0.95 16.56
C PRO A 54 -17.18 -0.27 16.89
N ALA A 55 -16.05 -0.88 16.55
CA ALA A 55 -14.71 -0.32 16.76
C ALA A 55 -14.21 0.54 15.57
N ALA A 56 -15.07 1.02 14.65
CA ALA A 56 -14.67 1.71 13.44
C ALA A 56 -13.75 2.91 13.69
N HIS A 57 -14.04 3.74 14.70
CA HIS A 57 -13.19 4.88 15.05
C HIS A 57 -11.78 4.45 15.49
N HIS A 58 -11.70 3.45 16.36
CA HIS A 58 -10.42 2.90 16.80
C HIS A 58 -9.63 2.31 15.62
N ILE A 59 -10.29 1.55 14.75
CA ILE A 59 -9.67 0.99 13.53
C ILE A 59 -9.14 2.13 12.64
N PHE A 60 -9.91 3.18 12.44
CA PHE A 60 -9.53 4.34 11.64
C PHE A 60 -8.29 5.05 12.20
N ASP A 61 -8.27 5.31 13.50
CA ASP A 61 -7.15 5.99 14.16
C ASP A 61 -5.87 5.15 14.08
N CYS A 62 -5.97 3.85 14.31
CA CYS A 62 -4.83 2.92 14.18
C CYS A 62 -4.33 2.81 12.74
N LEU A 63 -5.23 2.73 11.75
CA LEU A 63 -4.85 2.73 10.34
C LEU A 63 -4.07 3.99 9.98
N ASN A 64 -4.59 5.18 10.35
CA ASN A 64 -3.91 6.45 10.13
C ASN A 64 -2.53 6.52 10.81
N ALA A 65 -2.40 5.96 12.00
CA ALA A 65 -1.12 5.92 12.73
C ALA A 65 -0.11 5.02 12.00
N VAL A 66 -0.54 3.84 11.53
CA VAL A 66 0.31 2.91 10.76
C VAL A 66 0.71 3.50 9.41
N GLU A 67 -0.22 4.14 8.68
CA GLU A 67 0.05 4.79 7.39
C GLU A 67 1.10 5.90 7.48
N ARG A 68 1.13 6.62 8.61
CA ARG A 68 2.09 7.71 8.85
C ARG A 68 3.41 7.24 9.45
N HIS A 69 3.55 5.94 9.76
CA HIS A 69 4.77 5.44 10.37
C HIS A 69 5.94 5.48 9.36
N PRO A 70 7.14 5.97 9.75
CA PRO A 70 8.27 6.17 8.83
C PRO A 70 8.82 4.88 8.20
N ASP A 71 8.49 3.72 8.77
CA ASP A 71 8.91 2.42 8.25
C ASP A 71 7.82 1.73 7.40
N VAL A 72 6.72 2.41 7.08
CA VAL A 72 5.58 1.84 6.36
C VAL A 72 5.37 2.54 5.03
N LEU A 73 5.34 1.75 3.96
CA LEU A 73 4.85 2.13 2.65
C LEU A 73 3.44 1.57 2.47
N VAL A 74 2.53 2.40 2.01
CA VAL A 74 1.17 2.00 1.62
C VAL A 74 1.11 1.89 0.10
N THR A 75 0.65 0.76 -0.41
CA THR A 75 0.51 0.54 -1.86
C THR A 75 -0.55 -0.51 -2.17
N ARG A 76 -0.85 -0.77 -3.46
CA ARG A 76 -1.87 -1.72 -3.90
C ARG A 76 -1.27 -3.01 -4.44
N LEU A 77 -0.50 -3.71 -3.61
CA LEU A 77 0.30 -4.85 -4.04
C LEU A 77 -0.49 -6.17 -4.11
N VAL A 78 -1.11 -6.58 -2.99
CA VAL A 78 -1.74 -7.89 -2.91
C VAL A 78 -3.19 -7.82 -3.40
N ASN A 79 -3.48 -8.46 -4.50
CA ASN A 79 -4.79 -8.48 -5.17
C ASN A 79 -5.38 -7.08 -5.46
N GLY A 80 -4.51 -6.09 -5.68
CA GLY A 80 -4.89 -4.68 -5.88
C GLY A 80 -5.49 -4.00 -4.64
N LYS A 81 -5.38 -4.61 -3.46
CA LYS A 81 -5.86 -4.08 -2.19
C LYS A 81 -4.78 -3.24 -1.51
N ILE A 82 -5.19 -2.35 -0.62
CA ILE A 82 -4.29 -1.59 0.23
C ILE A 82 -3.45 -2.56 1.06
N THR A 83 -2.15 -2.47 0.88
CA THR A 83 -1.13 -3.31 1.49
C THR A 83 -0.09 -2.42 2.17
N PHE A 84 0.14 -2.65 3.44
CA PHE A 84 1.23 -2.06 4.20
C PHE A 84 2.50 -2.88 3.97
N VAL A 85 3.58 -2.20 3.63
CA VAL A 85 4.88 -2.83 3.33
C VAL A 85 5.93 -2.25 4.27
N HIS A 86 6.59 -3.11 5.03
CA HIS A 86 7.68 -2.68 5.91
C HIS A 86 8.91 -2.24 5.09
N ARG A 87 9.64 -1.21 5.58
CA ARG A 87 10.78 -0.59 4.89
C ARG A 87 11.84 -1.56 4.37
N ARG A 88 12.04 -2.71 5.03
CA ARG A 88 12.98 -3.74 4.57
C ARG A 88 12.66 -4.32 3.18
N LEU A 89 11.41 -4.17 2.71
CA LEU A 89 10.96 -4.60 1.39
C LEU A 89 10.79 -3.45 0.39
N TRP A 90 11.08 -2.21 0.77
CA TRP A 90 10.97 -1.06 -0.12
C TRP A 90 11.87 -1.18 -1.37
N PRO A 91 13.14 -1.64 -1.25
CA PRO A 91 13.97 -1.88 -2.45
C PRO A 91 13.33 -2.91 -3.39
N ALA A 92 12.65 -3.93 -2.85
CA ALA A 92 11.96 -4.94 -3.64
C ALA A 92 10.74 -4.36 -4.38
N VAL A 93 9.89 -3.56 -3.68
CA VAL A 93 8.79 -2.85 -4.32
C VAL A 93 9.29 -1.91 -5.40
N LEU A 94 10.34 -1.13 -5.12
CA LEU A 94 10.91 -0.17 -6.06
C LEU A 94 11.47 -0.85 -7.31
N ALA A 95 12.17 -1.99 -7.16
CA ALA A 95 12.71 -2.76 -8.27
C ALA A 95 11.61 -3.24 -9.22
N VAL A 96 10.52 -3.80 -8.67
CA VAL A 96 9.37 -4.28 -9.44
C VAL A 96 8.59 -3.11 -10.05
N ALA A 97 8.33 -2.06 -9.29
CA ALA A 97 7.56 -0.91 -9.73
C ALA A 97 8.23 -0.17 -10.91
N CYS A 98 9.56 -0.09 -10.90
CA CYS A 98 10.35 0.56 -11.96
C CYS A 98 10.68 -0.36 -13.14
N SER A 99 10.24 -1.62 -13.16
CA SER A 99 10.65 -2.61 -14.17
C SER A 99 10.05 -2.38 -15.55
N ARG A 100 8.89 -1.72 -15.63
CA ARG A 100 8.11 -1.59 -16.88
C ARG A 100 7.83 -2.97 -17.50
N ALA A 101 7.64 -3.99 -16.67
CA ALA A 101 7.36 -5.35 -17.10
C ALA A 101 6.09 -5.45 -17.97
N PRO A 102 5.98 -6.47 -18.84
CA PRO A 102 4.81 -6.63 -19.71
C PRO A 102 3.47 -6.56 -18.98
N TRP A 103 3.34 -7.14 -17.78
CA TRP A 103 2.11 -7.10 -16.99
C TRP A 103 1.72 -5.69 -16.53
N GLN A 104 2.70 -4.79 -16.36
CA GLN A 104 2.45 -3.38 -16.03
C GLN A 104 1.94 -2.61 -17.24
N MET A 105 2.51 -2.85 -18.41
CA MET A 105 2.30 -2.04 -19.61
C MET A 105 1.21 -2.58 -20.54
N ALA A 106 0.92 -3.90 -20.48
CA ALA A 106 -0.07 -4.52 -21.38
C ALA A 106 -1.46 -3.89 -21.25
N HIS A 107 -2.08 -3.57 -22.40
CA HIS A 107 -3.44 -3.03 -22.49
C HIS A 107 -3.69 -1.70 -21.75
N LEU A 108 -2.65 -0.92 -21.45
CA LEU A 108 -2.84 0.44 -20.99
C LEU A 108 -3.43 1.30 -22.13
N SER A 109 -4.45 2.07 -21.80
CA SER A 109 -5.00 3.04 -22.75
C SER A 109 -4.01 4.18 -22.99
N PRO A 110 -4.03 4.84 -24.18
CA PRO A 110 -3.18 6.01 -24.44
C PRO A 110 -3.30 7.11 -23.37
N PRO A 111 -4.50 7.44 -22.83
CA PRO A 111 -4.60 8.40 -21.73
C PRO A 111 -3.94 7.92 -20.43
N ALA A 112 -3.96 6.60 -20.14
CA ALA A 112 -3.27 6.06 -18.95
C ALA A 112 -1.75 6.14 -19.11
N LEU A 113 -1.22 5.83 -20.30
CA LEU A 113 0.21 6.01 -20.61
C LEU A 113 0.62 7.47 -20.44
N LYS A 114 -0.16 8.40 -21.03
CA LYS A 114 0.09 9.83 -20.90
C LYS A 114 0.11 10.28 -19.43
N MET A 115 -0.83 9.79 -18.60
CA MET A 115 -0.86 10.11 -17.18
C MET A 115 0.41 9.61 -16.46
N VAL A 116 0.93 8.43 -16.79
CA VAL A 116 2.19 7.92 -16.24
C VAL A 116 3.37 8.80 -16.64
N GLU A 117 3.44 9.21 -17.93
CA GLU A 117 4.48 10.12 -18.46
C GLU A 117 4.43 11.47 -17.73
N ASP A 118 3.23 12.04 -17.54
CA ASP A 118 3.05 13.31 -16.82
C ASP A 118 3.53 13.21 -15.37
N VAL A 119 3.19 12.12 -14.67
CA VAL A 119 3.67 11.87 -13.30
C VAL A 119 5.19 11.71 -13.26
N GLU A 120 5.80 11.09 -14.27
CA GLU A 120 7.25 10.95 -14.33
C GLU A 120 7.96 12.29 -14.63
N GLN A 121 7.39 13.08 -15.52
CA GLN A 121 7.93 14.38 -15.88
C GLN A 121 7.82 15.38 -14.72
N ASP A 122 6.64 15.51 -14.12
CA ASP A 122 6.33 16.50 -13.08
C ASP A 122 6.68 15.99 -11.67
N GLY A 123 6.93 14.69 -11.54
CA GLY A 123 7.21 13.99 -10.29
C GLY A 123 5.96 13.70 -9.45
N MET A 124 4.87 14.45 -9.63
CA MET A 124 3.62 14.31 -8.88
C MET A 124 2.43 14.87 -9.65
N LEU A 125 1.26 14.23 -9.51
CA LEU A 125 -0.01 14.66 -10.11
C LEU A 125 -1.17 14.39 -9.14
N LEU A 126 -2.15 15.29 -9.06
CA LEU A 126 -3.44 15.01 -8.43
C LEU A 126 -4.40 14.45 -9.47
N ALA A 127 -4.99 13.30 -9.17
CA ALA A 127 -5.89 12.63 -10.10
C ALA A 127 -7.01 11.88 -9.36
N SER A 128 -8.08 11.57 -10.09
CA SER A 128 -9.19 10.78 -9.59
C SER A 128 -9.67 9.77 -10.64
N GLY A 129 -10.59 8.90 -10.24
CA GLY A 129 -11.27 7.99 -11.17
C GLY A 129 -10.54 6.67 -11.42
N LYS A 130 -11.03 5.95 -12.45
CA LYS A 130 -10.62 4.56 -12.73
C LYS A 130 -9.18 4.46 -13.22
N MET A 131 -8.77 5.40 -14.05
CA MET A 131 -7.45 5.41 -14.69
C MET A 131 -6.32 5.59 -13.67
N ALA A 132 -6.46 6.55 -12.76
CA ALA A 132 -5.51 6.74 -11.66
C ALA A 132 -5.37 5.47 -10.79
N LYS A 133 -6.51 4.83 -10.48
CA LYS A 133 -6.52 3.55 -9.73
C LYS A 133 -5.91 2.40 -10.53
N GLU A 134 -6.05 2.39 -11.85
CA GLU A 134 -5.46 1.36 -12.72
C GLU A 134 -3.94 1.43 -12.69
N ILE A 135 -3.36 2.60 -12.96
CA ILE A 135 -1.90 2.75 -12.98
C ILE A 135 -1.27 2.52 -11.59
N ALA A 136 -1.98 2.87 -10.52
CA ALA A 136 -1.57 2.57 -9.16
C ALA A 136 -1.56 1.05 -8.85
N ARG A 137 -2.60 0.30 -9.30
CA ARG A 137 -2.66 -1.17 -9.14
C ARG A 137 -1.61 -1.91 -9.96
N ARG A 138 -1.10 -1.29 -11.02
CA ARG A 138 0.00 -1.80 -11.83
C ARG A 138 1.37 -1.37 -11.30
N LEU A 139 1.40 -0.72 -10.14
CA LEU A 139 2.62 -0.19 -9.53
C LEU A 139 3.40 0.75 -10.47
N LEU A 140 2.75 1.41 -11.41
CA LEU A 140 3.39 2.39 -12.30
C LEU A 140 3.66 3.72 -11.61
N VAL A 141 2.88 4.01 -10.55
CA VAL A 141 3.01 5.18 -9.69
C VAL A 141 2.78 4.76 -8.24
N HIS A 142 3.36 5.50 -7.31
CA HIS A 142 2.94 5.47 -5.91
C HIS A 142 1.66 6.29 -5.75
N ASP A 143 0.66 5.78 -5.03
CA ASP A 143 -0.59 6.48 -4.78
C ASP A 143 -0.82 6.72 -3.28
N GLU A 144 -1.27 7.92 -2.94
CA GLU A 144 -1.72 8.28 -1.61
C GLU A 144 -3.09 8.94 -1.70
N GLN A 145 -4.03 8.47 -0.89
CA GLN A 145 -5.35 9.07 -0.82
C GLN A 145 -5.30 10.34 0.01
N ILE A 146 -5.75 11.45 -0.57
CA ILE A 146 -5.86 12.73 0.12
C ILE A 146 -7.32 13.17 0.20
N HIS A 147 -7.65 13.86 1.30
CA HIS A 147 -8.92 14.54 1.47
C HIS A 147 -8.75 15.98 1.04
N THR A 148 -9.50 16.39 0.02
CA THR A 148 -9.52 17.79 -0.37
C THR A 148 -10.36 18.63 0.61
N PRO A 149 -10.13 19.95 0.73
CA PRO A 149 -10.95 20.83 1.53
C PRO A 149 -12.45 20.81 1.15
N ALA A 150 -12.77 20.43 -0.08
CA ALA A 150 -14.13 20.26 -0.58
C ALA A 150 -14.76 18.90 -0.21
N GLY A 151 -14.09 18.06 0.58
CA GLY A 151 -14.60 16.76 1.03
C GLY A 151 -14.53 15.65 -0.03
N HIS A 152 -13.85 15.88 -1.16
CA HIS A 152 -13.62 14.85 -2.17
C HIS A 152 -12.37 14.03 -1.87
N HIS A 153 -12.40 12.76 -2.29
CA HIS A 153 -11.24 11.88 -2.25
C HIS A 153 -10.49 11.96 -3.57
N GLU A 154 -9.26 12.43 -3.53
CA GLU A 154 -8.34 12.42 -4.66
C GLU A 154 -7.15 11.51 -4.36
N LEU A 155 -6.44 11.08 -5.42
CA LEU A 155 -5.18 10.38 -5.31
C LEU A 155 -4.05 11.36 -5.65
N ARG A 156 -3.10 11.48 -4.76
CA ARG A 156 -1.80 12.03 -5.07
C ARG A 156 -0.97 10.90 -5.67
N LEU A 157 -0.67 11.03 -6.95
CA LEU A 157 0.18 10.12 -7.70
C LEU A 157 1.60 10.68 -7.68
N GLU A 158 2.57 9.89 -7.26
CA GLU A 158 3.98 10.27 -7.18
C GLU A 158 4.80 9.29 -8.01
N SER A 159 5.79 9.76 -8.75
CA SER A 159 6.72 8.87 -9.45
C SER A 159 7.56 8.07 -8.44
N TRP A 160 7.83 6.81 -8.74
CA TRP A 160 8.64 5.97 -7.85
C TRP A 160 10.06 6.51 -7.66
N SER A 161 10.59 7.23 -8.63
CA SER A 161 11.91 7.88 -8.52
C SER A 161 11.89 8.99 -7.47
N ARG A 162 10.84 9.84 -7.48
CA ARG A 162 10.66 10.91 -6.49
C ARG A 162 10.38 10.33 -5.11
N TRP A 163 9.50 9.33 -5.03
CA TRP A 163 9.23 8.64 -3.77
C TRP A 163 10.50 8.06 -3.16
N ALA A 164 11.32 7.35 -3.96
CA ALA A 164 12.56 6.74 -3.50
C ALA A 164 13.56 7.78 -2.97
N GLN A 165 13.69 8.93 -3.65
CA GLN A 165 14.52 10.04 -3.18
C GLN A 165 14.02 10.61 -1.85
N ARG A 166 12.70 10.81 -1.72
CA ARG A 166 12.08 11.39 -0.52
C ARG A 166 12.27 10.53 0.73
N VAL A 167 12.27 9.20 0.57
CA VAL A 167 12.39 8.25 1.70
C VAL A 167 13.78 7.61 1.81
N ASP A 168 14.74 8.06 1.01
CA ASP A 168 16.10 7.52 0.93
C ASP A 168 16.12 5.99 0.72
N CYS A 169 15.35 5.53 -0.30
CA CYS A 169 15.28 4.12 -0.66
C CYS A 169 16.21 3.83 -1.84
N PRO A 170 17.31 3.06 -1.64
CA PRO A 170 18.25 2.76 -2.71
C PRO A 170 17.70 1.72 -3.69
N ARG A 171 18.10 1.85 -4.96
CA ARG A 171 17.83 0.84 -6.01
C ARG A 171 18.93 -0.24 -5.98
N THR A 172 18.79 -1.22 -5.12
CA THR A 172 19.80 -2.27 -4.89
C THR A 172 19.46 -3.62 -5.48
N LEU A 173 18.24 -3.79 -5.97
CA LEU A 173 17.74 -5.09 -6.46
C LEU A 173 17.35 -4.99 -7.93
N THR A 174 17.49 -6.13 -8.62
CA THR A 174 16.88 -6.36 -9.93
C THR A 174 15.39 -6.69 -9.78
N PRO A 175 14.56 -6.50 -10.82
CA PRO A 175 13.13 -6.84 -10.75
C PRO A 175 12.87 -8.30 -10.33
N PRO A 176 13.55 -9.33 -10.85
CA PRO A 176 13.35 -10.71 -10.40
C PRO A 176 13.68 -10.93 -8.90
N GLU A 177 14.74 -10.30 -8.39
CA GLU A 177 15.08 -10.37 -6.96
C GLU A 177 14.00 -9.69 -6.11
N GLY A 178 13.45 -8.57 -6.60
CA GLY A 178 12.33 -7.87 -5.96
C GLY A 178 11.07 -8.72 -5.91
N GLU A 179 10.70 -9.36 -7.04
CA GLU A 179 9.57 -10.29 -7.12
C GLU A 179 9.75 -11.43 -6.12
N GLN A 180 10.91 -12.10 -6.11
CA GLN A 180 11.20 -13.20 -5.20
C GLN A 180 11.05 -12.81 -3.71
N GLN A 181 11.54 -11.62 -3.32
CA GLN A 181 11.41 -11.15 -1.95
C GLN A 181 9.95 -10.86 -1.55
N LEU A 182 9.16 -10.28 -2.46
CA LEU A 182 7.75 -9.99 -2.23
C LEU A 182 6.91 -11.27 -2.20
N GLU A 183 7.21 -12.24 -3.05
CA GLU A 183 6.59 -13.57 -3.04
C GLU A 183 6.87 -14.31 -1.72
N ALA A 184 8.12 -14.33 -1.27
CA ALA A 184 8.48 -14.91 0.01
C ALA A 184 7.77 -14.22 1.20
N ALA A 185 7.58 -12.91 1.15
CA ALA A 185 6.82 -12.18 2.17
C ALA A 185 5.33 -12.53 2.13
N LEU A 186 4.74 -12.65 0.93
CA LEU A 186 3.34 -13.06 0.76
C LEU A 186 3.11 -14.50 1.23
N HIS A 187 4.02 -15.43 0.94
CA HIS A 187 3.96 -16.80 1.45
C HIS A 187 3.96 -16.87 2.98
N ARG A 188 4.75 -16.02 3.66
CA ARG A 188 4.71 -15.91 5.14
C ARG A 188 3.35 -15.45 5.67
N LEU A 189 2.56 -14.72 4.88
CA LEU A 189 1.18 -14.37 5.20
C LEU A 189 0.17 -15.48 4.90
N GLY A 190 0.59 -16.59 4.29
CA GLY A 190 -0.30 -17.65 3.81
C GLY A 190 -0.92 -17.39 2.43
N GLY A 191 -0.44 -16.38 1.71
CA GLY A 191 -0.87 -16.10 0.34
C GLY A 191 -0.09 -16.87 -0.71
N THR A 192 -0.53 -16.79 -1.96
CA THR A 192 0.13 -17.39 -3.13
C THR A 192 0.49 -16.33 -4.16
N VAL A 193 1.45 -16.62 -5.04
CA VAL A 193 1.91 -15.71 -6.10
C VAL A 193 0.76 -15.20 -6.97
N ALA A 194 -0.29 -15.99 -7.19
CA ALA A 194 -1.48 -15.58 -7.94
C ALA A 194 -2.19 -14.33 -7.38
N LEU A 195 -1.90 -13.91 -6.16
CA LEU A 195 -2.42 -12.67 -5.55
C LEU A 195 -1.56 -11.45 -5.87
N LEU A 196 -0.36 -11.63 -6.43
CA LEU A 196 0.52 -10.53 -6.86
C LEU A 196 0.19 -10.12 -8.31
N PRO A 197 0.49 -8.88 -8.70
CA PRO A 197 0.13 -8.39 -10.02
C PRO A 197 0.72 -9.21 -11.17
N TRP A 198 1.94 -9.71 -11.02
CA TRP A 198 2.64 -10.54 -12.01
C TRP A 198 2.27 -12.03 -11.98
N GLY A 199 1.68 -12.51 -10.90
CA GLY A 199 1.26 -13.91 -10.77
C GLY A 199 -0.03 -14.27 -11.51
N LYS A 200 -0.64 -13.33 -12.23
CA LYS A 200 -1.90 -13.51 -12.99
C LYS A 200 -1.67 -13.71 -14.49
N HIS A 201 -0.43 -13.78 -14.92
CA HIS A 201 -0.03 -13.85 -16.33
C HIS A 201 0.74 -15.13 -16.64
#